data_f520f4794b258faf657f0615d6541bc0
#
_entry.id   f520f4794b258faf657f0615d6541bc0
#
_cell.length_a   1.000
_cell.length_b   1.000
_cell.length_c   1.000
_cell.angle_alpha   90.00
_cell.angle_beta   90.00
_cell.angle_gamma   90.00
#
_symmetry.space_group_name_H-M   'P 1'
#
loop_
_entity.id
_entity.type
_entity.pdbx_description
1 polymer ?
#
loop_
_entity_poly.entity_id
_entity_poly.type
_entity_poly.pdbx_seq_one_letter_code
_entity_poly.pdbx_strand_id
1 'polypeptide(L)'
;MMRQSIAIAIDYLANCPEFLDALAQLSWKEWQEIYQQREQTLDDCLKNYRERTNSDRLPLTLVAVRARHGQSLTGLAVNCRELVGMVSLKYHDMDTRPDLDPWLGGLLVLPEWRNHGVGTMLMHRATEEARRLKVPRLYLWTHSAEGLYRKLGWQVVERSDYFGKEAVVMQIDLGRQ
;
A
#
# COMPACT_ATOMS: atom_id res chain seq x y z
N MET A 1 16.80 -6.22 30.32
CA MET A 1 15.67 -6.67 29.45
C MET A 1 16.01 -6.32 28.03
N MET A 2 16.46 -7.30 27.22
CA MET A 2 16.65 -7.09 25.78
C MET A 2 15.28 -6.85 25.13
N ARG A 3 15.08 -5.66 24.56
CA ARG A 3 13.94 -5.44 23.65
C ARG A 3 14.16 -6.36 22.46
N GLN A 4 13.37 -7.42 22.35
CA GLN A 4 13.32 -8.19 21.10
C GLN A 4 13.01 -7.22 19.98
N SER A 5 13.96 -7.06 19.08
CA SER A 5 13.76 -6.30 17.85
C SER A 5 12.63 -6.97 17.07
N ILE A 6 11.50 -6.29 16.97
CA ILE A 6 10.36 -6.80 16.19
C ILE A 6 10.75 -6.65 14.72
N ALA A 7 11.12 -7.77 14.09
CA ALA A 7 11.48 -7.77 12.69
C ALA A 7 10.20 -7.68 11.84
N ILE A 8 10.04 -6.55 11.12
CA ILE A 8 9.02 -6.38 10.10
C ILE A 8 9.67 -6.66 8.76
N ALA A 9 9.06 -7.53 7.96
CA ALA A 9 9.45 -7.81 6.59
C ALA A 9 8.38 -7.28 5.62
N ILE A 10 8.80 -6.95 4.39
CA ILE A 10 7.87 -6.61 3.32
C ILE A 10 7.90 -7.71 2.29
N ASP A 11 6.72 -8.22 1.96
CA ASP A 11 6.53 -9.31 1.02
C ASP A 11 5.42 -8.95 0.01
N TYR A 12 5.30 -9.72 -1.05
CA TYR A 12 4.18 -9.59 -1.99
C TYR A 12 2.92 -10.22 -1.41
N LEU A 13 1.76 -9.61 -1.68
CA LEU A 13 0.47 -10.24 -1.38
C LEU A 13 0.33 -11.60 -2.07
N ALA A 14 0.95 -11.78 -3.23
CA ALA A 14 1.03 -13.06 -3.94
C ALA A 14 1.60 -14.20 -3.07
N ASN A 15 2.53 -13.89 -2.16
CA ASN A 15 3.15 -14.83 -1.23
C ASN A 15 2.40 -14.93 0.10
N CYS A 16 1.37 -14.11 0.29
CA CYS A 16 0.61 -13.96 1.54
C CYS A 16 -0.90 -13.99 1.28
N PRO A 17 -1.43 -14.98 0.55
CA PRO A 17 -2.84 -15.00 0.14
C PRO A 17 -3.81 -15.03 1.32
N GLU A 18 -3.37 -15.46 2.50
CA GLU A 18 -4.13 -15.45 3.74
C GLU A 18 -4.57 -14.05 4.19
N PHE A 19 -3.92 -12.97 3.70
CA PHE A 19 -4.27 -11.60 4.05
C PHE A 19 -5.25 -10.94 3.08
N LEU A 20 -5.63 -11.60 1.99
CA LEU A 20 -6.42 -11.00 0.92
C LEU A 20 -7.75 -10.44 1.42
N ASP A 21 -8.51 -11.23 2.16
CA ASP A 21 -9.81 -10.82 2.71
C ASP A 21 -9.65 -9.71 3.76
N ALA A 22 -8.65 -9.84 4.64
CA ALA A 22 -8.35 -8.84 5.65
C ALA A 22 -7.96 -7.49 5.01
N LEU A 23 -7.16 -7.49 3.95
CA LEU A 23 -6.78 -6.29 3.22
C LEU A 23 -7.97 -5.60 2.56
N ALA A 24 -8.88 -6.36 1.94
CA ALA A 24 -10.07 -5.82 1.34
C ALA A 24 -10.97 -5.13 2.39
N GLN A 25 -11.17 -5.76 3.54
CA GLN A 25 -11.97 -5.21 4.64
C GLN A 25 -11.32 -3.96 5.26
N LEU A 26 -10.00 -3.99 5.49
CA LEU A 26 -9.25 -2.85 6.03
C LEU A 26 -9.29 -1.66 5.07
N SER A 27 -9.05 -1.91 3.78
CA SER A 27 -9.11 -0.91 2.72
C SER A 27 -10.50 -0.31 2.59
N TRP A 28 -11.54 -1.15 2.58
CA TRP A 28 -12.93 -0.72 2.54
C TRP A 28 -13.25 0.21 3.72
N LYS A 29 -12.84 -0.17 4.92
CA LYS A 29 -13.09 0.64 6.12
C LYS A 29 -12.33 1.97 6.11
N GLU A 30 -11.06 1.97 5.69
CA GLU A 30 -10.21 3.17 5.68
C GLU A 30 -10.68 4.20 4.66
N TRP A 31 -11.11 3.75 3.46
CA TRP A 31 -11.51 4.63 2.36
C TRP A 31 -12.96 4.45 1.94
N GLN A 32 -13.83 4.15 2.89
CA GLN A 32 -15.26 3.86 2.63
C GLN A 32 -15.96 5.00 1.87
N GLU A 33 -15.72 6.26 2.25
CA GLU A 33 -16.31 7.41 1.57
C GLU A 33 -15.92 7.45 0.08
N ILE A 34 -14.66 7.16 -0.25
CA ILE A 34 -14.16 7.16 -1.63
C ILE A 34 -14.77 6.01 -2.43
N TYR A 35 -14.80 4.81 -1.86
CA TYR A 35 -15.42 3.65 -2.51
C TYR A 35 -16.91 3.88 -2.78
N GLN A 36 -17.65 4.44 -1.82
CA GLN A 36 -19.07 4.75 -1.98
C GLN A 36 -19.31 5.81 -3.06
N GLN A 37 -18.49 6.85 -3.13
CA GLN A 37 -18.59 7.88 -4.18
C GLN A 37 -18.27 7.34 -5.57
N ARG A 38 -17.48 6.26 -5.65
CA ARG A 38 -17.20 5.51 -6.87
C ARG A 38 -18.22 4.42 -7.16
N GLU A 39 -19.28 4.31 -6.36
CA GLU A 39 -20.30 3.25 -6.45
C GLU A 39 -19.69 1.83 -6.37
N GLN A 40 -18.55 1.69 -5.70
CA GLN A 40 -17.87 0.42 -5.49
C GLN A 40 -18.34 -0.25 -4.21
N THR A 41 -18.27 -1.58 -4.18
CA THR A 41 -18.66 -2.44 -3.07
C THR A 41 -17.44 -3.08 -2.40
N LEU A 42 -17.63 -3.75 -1.26
CA LEU A 42 -16.59 -4.57 -0.65
C LEU A 42 -16.13 -5.70 -1.58
N ASP A 43 -17.06 -6.28 -2.37
CA ASP A 43 -16.73 -7.33 -3.33
C ASP A 43 -15.84 -6.79 -4.46
N ASP A 44 -16.08 -5.56 -4.92
CA ASP A 44 -15.20 -4.90 -5.88
C ASP A 44 -13.80 -4.66 -5.29
N CYS A 45 -13.75 -4.26 -4.02
CA CYS A 45 -12.49 -4.10 -3.32
C CYS A 45 -11.72 -5.43 -3.23
N LEU A 46 -12.40 -6.52 -2.89
CA LEU A 46 -11.84 -7.87 -2.84
C LEU A 46 -11.33 -8.31 -4.22
N LYS A 47 -12.13 -8.09 -5.28
CA LYS A 47 -11.74 -8.38 -6.66
C LYS A 47 -10.47 -7.61 -7.05
N ASN A 48 -10.42 -6.32 -6.73
CA ASN A 48 -9.25 -5.48 -7.00
C ASN A 48 -7.97 -6.02 -6.33
N TYR A 49 -8.06 -6.54 -5.08
CA TYR A 49 -6.89 -7.14 -4.43
C TYR A 49 -6.50 -8.49 -5.03
N ARG A 50 -7.46 -9.29 -5.51
CA ARG A 50 -7.16 -10.53 -6.27
C ARG A 50 -6.36 -10.24 -7.55
N GLU A 51 -6.72 -9.18 -8.27
CA GLU A 51 -5.99 -8.76 -9.48
C GLU A 51 -4.57 -8.26 -9.18
N ARG A 52 -4.28 -7.85 -7.94
CA ARG A 52 -2.99 -7.35 -7.47
C ARG A 52 -2.11 -8.40 -6.78
N THR A 53 -2.45 -9.69 -6.92
CA THR A 53 -1.65 -10.81 -6.43
C THR A 53 -0.56 -11.20 -7.44
N ASN A 54 0.23 -10.22 -7.88
CA ASN A 54 1.37 -10.40 -8.77
C ASN A 54 2.67 -10.05 -8.03
N SER A 55 3.79 -10.58 -8.50
CA SER A 55 5.13 -10.28 -7.99
C SER A 55 6.12 -9.89 -9.09
N ASP A 56 5.75 -10.08 -10.35
CA ASP A 56 6.59 -9.88 -11.52
C ASP A 56 6.08 -8.77 -12.48
N ARG A 57 4.89 -8.25 -12.22
CA ARG A 57 4.24 -7.21 -13.03
C ARG A 57 3.24 -6.40 -12.22
N LEU A 58 2.81 -5.27 -12.78
CA LEU A 58 1.69 -4.49 -12.27
C LEU A 58 0.35 -5.09 -12.74
N PRO A 59 -0.74 -4.88 -12.00
CA PRO A 59 -0.77 -4.30 -10.66
C PRO A 59 -0.29 -5.27 -9.60
N LEU A 60 0.30 -4.78 -8.51
CA LEU A 60 0.75 -5.60 -7.38
C LEU A 60 0.50 -4.92 -6.04
N THR A 61 0.42 -5.71 -4.98
CA THR A 61 0.34 -5.22 -3.60
C THR A 61 1.49 -5.80 -2.78
N LEU A 62 2.15 -4.92 -2.04
CA LEU A 62 3.14 -5.27 -1.01
C LEU A 62 2.48 -5.22 0.36
N VAL A 63 2.83 -6.16 1.21
CA VAL A 63 2.36 -6.27 2.59
C VAL A 63 3.53 -6.18 3.56
N ALA A 64 3.39 -5.38 4.60
CA ALA A 64 4.29 -5.41 5.74
C ALA A 64 3.78 -6.47 6.72
N VAL A 65 4.65 -7.41 7.09
CA VAL A 65 4.32 -8.53 7.95
C VAL A 65 5.35 -8.67 9.07
N ARG A 66 4.90 -9.12 10.22
CA ARG A 66 5.82 -9.56 11.28
C ARG A 66 5.63 -11.04 11.58
N ALA A 67 6.72 -11.71 11.94
CA ALA A 67 6.65 -13.06 12.50
C ALA A 67 6.11 -13.00 13.93
N ARG A 68 5.09 -13.79 14.24
CA ARG A 68 4.65 -14.08 15.60
C ARG A 68 5.03 -15.51 15.93
N HIS A 69 5.83 -15.67 16.98
CA HIS A 69 6.04 -16.96 17.60
C HIS A 69 4.89 -17.20 18.58
N GLY A 70 4.00 -18.11 18.23
CA GLY A 70 2.90 -18.53 19.10
C GLY A 70 3.00 -20.01 19.45
N GLN A 71 2.40 -20.41 20.55
CA GLN A 71 2.14 -21.81 20.80
C GLN A 71 0.70 -22.13 20.33
N SER A 72 0.54 -23.22 19.58
CA SER A 72 -0.79 -23.74 19.29
C SER A 72 -1.42 -24.29 20.56
N LEU A 73 -2.73 -24.53 20.53
CA LEU A 73 -3.44 -25.22 21.63
C LEU A 73 -2.86 -26.61 21.92
N THR A 74 -2.09 -27.18 21.01
CA THR A 74 -1.37 -28.47 21.13
C THR A 74 0.07 -28.32 21.62
N GLY A 75 0.51 -27.10 21.96
CA GLY A 75 1.87 -26.81 22.44
C GLY A 75 2.95 -26.77 21.35
N LEU A 76 2.58 -26.97 20.09
CA LEU A 76 3.53 -26.85 18.97
C LEU A 76 3.81 -25.39 18.64
N ALA A 77 5.06 -25.07 18.34
CA ALA A 77 5.45 -23.73 17.87
C ALA A 77 4.78 -23.44 16.52
N VAL A 78 3.97 -22.41 16.45
CA VAL A 78 3.35 -21.96 15.21
C VAL A 78 3.97 -20.64 14.81
N ASN A 79 4.61 -20.61 13.64
CA ASN A 79 5.08 -19.39 13.01
C ASN A 79 3.90 -18.77 12.25
N CYS A 80 3.18 -17.86 12.89
CA CYS A 80 2.14 -17.08 12.25
C CYS A 80 2.72 -15.76 11.77
N ARG A 81 2.30 -15.31 10.57
CA ARG A 81 2.55 -13.94 10.11
C ARG A 81 1.39 -13.05 10.56
N GLU A 82 1.70 -11.85 10.96
CA GLU A 82 0.72 -10.82 11.30
C GLU A 82 0.84 -9.68 10.31
N LEU A 83 -0.27 -9.25 9.74
CA LEU A 83 -0.33 -8.10 8.87
C LEU A 83 -0.09 -6.82 9.68
N VAL A 84 0.76 -5.94 9.16
CA VAL A 84 1.15 -4.67 9.78
C VAL A 84 0.74 -3.47 8.92
N GLY A 85 0.78 -3.63 7.60
CA GLY A 85 0.43 -2.59 6.65
C GLY A 85 0.51 -3.07 5.21
N MET A 86 0.18 -2.19 4.28
CA MET A 86 0.21 -2.47 2.85
C MET A 86 0.44 -1.23 2.00
N VAL A 87 0.83 -1.44 0.73
CA VAL A 87 0.84 -0.44 -0.34
C VAL A 87 0.66 -1.15 -1.68
N SER A 88 0.00 -0.51 -2.64
CA SER A 88 -0.21 -1.06 -3.97
C SER A 88 0.44 -0.22 -5.06
N LEU A 89 0.92 -0.88 -6.10
CA LEU A 89 1.25 -0.28 -7.39
C LEU A 89 0.18 -0.70 -8.41
N LYS A 90 -0.44 0.26 -9.08
CA LYS A 90 -1.61 0.03 -9.93
C LYS A 90 -1.66 1.01 -11.10
N TYR A 91 -2.39 0.67 -12.16
CA TYR A 91 -2.50 1.54 -13.34
C TYR A 91 -3.45 2.73 -13.13
N HIS A 92 -4.54 2.56 -12.38
CA HIS A 92 -5.55 3.62 -12.18
C HIS A 92 -5.79 3.84 -10.70
N ASP A 93 -5.84 5.11 -10.29
CA ASP A 93 -6.17 5.49 -8.91
C ASP A 93 -7.00 6.77 -8.78
N MET A 94 -6.90 7.70 -9.71
CA MET A 94 -7.65 8.95 -9.72
C MET A 94 -8.45 9.08 -11.01
N ASP A 95 -9.78 9.04 -10.90
CA ASP A 95 -10.67 8.97 -12.07
C ASP A 95 -10.64 10.25 -12.93
N THR A 96 -10.29 11.37 -12.30
CA THR A 96 -10.12 12.67 -12.98
C THR A 96 -8.79 12.82 -13.72
N ARG A 97 -7.86 11.89 -13.52
CA ARG A 97 -6.54 11.87 -14.15
C ARG A 97 -6.24 10.51 -14.81
N PRO A 98 -7.04 10.12 -15.80
CA PRO A 98 -6.82 8.87 -16.55
C PRO A 98 -5.55 8.89 -17.41
N ASP A 99 -4.97 10.06 -17.62
CA ASP A 99 -3.72 10.30 -18.36
C ASP A 99 -2.46 9.96 -17.55
N LEU A 100 -2.58 9.81 -16.23
CA LEU A 100 -1.47 9.48 -15.35
C LEU A 100 -1.49 8.01 -14.96
N ASP A 101 -0.37 7.34 -15.18
CA ASP A 101 -0.10 5.97 -14.74
C ASP A 101 1.41 5.66 -14.73
N PRO A 102 1.88 4.67 -13.98
CA PRO A 102 1.16 3.98 -12.91
C PRO A 102 1.17 4.77 -11.58
N TRP A 103 0.28 4.32 -10.68
CA TRP A 103 0.06 4.95 -9.38
C TRP A 103 0.58 4.09 -8.23
N LEU A 104 1.11 4.76 -7.22
CA LEU A 104 1.26 4.22 -5.88
C LEU A 104 0.04 4.65 -5.06
N GLY A 105 -0.68 3.70 -4.49
CA GLY A 105 -1.87 4.02 -3.71
C GLY A 105 -2.16 2.96 -2.66
N GLY A 106 -3.15 3.25 -1.81
CA GLY A 106 -3.55 2.33 -0.75
C GLY A 106 -2.46 2.11 0.31
N LEU A 107 -1.66 3.14 0.61
CA LEU A 107 -0.72 3.07 1.74
C LEU A 107 -1.51 3.06 3.05
N LEU A 108 -1.50 1.93 3.73
CA LEU A 108 -2.14 1.73 5.02
C LEU A 108 -1.16 1.10 5.99
N VAL A 109 -1.10 1.66 7.21
CA VAL A 109 -0.40 1.07 8.35
C VAL A 109 -1.40 0.94 9.48
N LEU A 110 -1.50 -0.26 10.06
CA LEU A 110 -2.41 -0.51 11.17
C LEU A 110 -2.11 0.44 12.34
N PRO A 111 -3.12 0.92 13.07
CA PRO A 111 -2.95 1.98 14.08
C PRO A 111 -1.84 1.71 15.08
N GLU A 112 -1.73 0.48 15.58
CA GLU A 112 -0.73 0.04 16.55
C GLU A 112 0.72 0.04 16.00
N TRP A 113 0.88 0.13 14.68
CA TRP A 113 2.17 0.14 13.99
C TRP A 113 2.52 1.50 13.38
N ARG A 114 1.66 2.50 13.53
CA ARG A 114 1.94 3.87 13.09
C ARG A 114 3.11 4.44 13.91
N ASN A 115 3.84 5.39 13.31
CA ASN A 115 5.02 6.03 13.90
C ASN A 115 6.21 5.09 14.21
N HIS A 116 6.22 3.87 13.66
CA HIS A 116 7.32 2.91 13.74
C HIS A 116 8.11 2.78 12.42
N GLY A 117 7.93 3.72 11.49
CA GLY A 117 8.64 3.72 10.20
C GLY A 117 8.09 2.76 9.14
N VAL A 118 7.03 2.00 9.45
CA VAL A 118 6.46 0.99 8.51
C VAL A 118 6.01 1.61 7.20
N GLY A 119 5.34 2.77 7.24
CA GLY A 119 4.91 3.48 6.03
C GLY A 119 6.10 3.85 5.14
N THR A 120 7.18 4.35 5.73
CA THR A 120 8.42 4.67 5.02
C THR A 120 9.05 3.43 4.38
N MET A 121 9.10 2.31 5.12
CA MET A 121 9.61 1.03 4.58
C MET A 121 8.79 0.55 3.37
N LEU A 122 7.45 0.61 3.48
CA LEU A 122 6.53 0.26 2.37
C LEU A 122 6.75 1.15 1.16
N MET A 123 6.88 2.47 1.36
CA MET A 123 7.14 3.44 0.29
C MET A 123 8.47 3.18 -0.43
N HIS A 124 9.56 2.96 0.32
CA HIS A 124 10.86 2.62 -0.25
C HIS A 124 10.79 1.33 -1.05
N ARG A 125 10.21 0.28 -0.48
CA ARG A 125 10.07 -1.01 -1.16
C ARG A 125 9.23 -0.91 -2.43
N ALA A 126 8.13 -0.15 -2.41
CA ALA A 126 7.29 0.07 -3.59
C ALA A 126 8.04 0.83 -4.71
N THR A 127 8.83 1.84 -4.36
CA THR A 127 9.65 2.56 -5.36
C THR A 127 10.77 1.69 -5.92
N GLU A 128 11.39 0.82 -5.12
CA GLU A 128 12.36 -0.18 -5.59
C GLU A 128 11.72 -1.18 -6.55
N GLU A 129 10.51 -1.67 -6.23
CA GLU A 129 9.77 -2.56 -7.12
C GLU A 129 9.41 -1.90 -8.45
N ALA A 130 8.98 -0.65 -8.41
CA ALA A 130 8.69 0.09 -9.63
C ALA A 130 9.95 0.24 -10.50
N ARG A 131 11.12 0.51 -9.90
CA ARG A 131 12.40 0.51 -10.62
C ARG A 131 12.73 -0.85 -11.22
N ARG A 132 12.58 -1.93 -10.44
CA ARG A 132 12.79 -3.31 -10.92
C ARG A 132 11.91 -3.63 -12.12
N LEU A 133 10.68 -3.15 -12.11
CA LEU A 133 9.71 -3.31 -13.21
C LEU A 133 9.91 -2.28 -14.35
N LYS A 134 10.99 -1.48 -14.31
CA LYS A 134 11.34 -0.47 -15.29
C LYS A 134 10.28 0.62 -15.48
N VAL A 135 9.53 0.91 -14.43
CA VAL A 135 8.61 2.04 -14.40
C VAL A 135 9.42 3.33 -14.29
N PRO A 136 9.32 4.27 -15.24
CA PRO A 136 10.14 5.47 -15.23
C PRO A 136 9.67 6.52 -14.21
N ARG A 137 8.39 6.50 -13.87
CA ARG A 137 7.74 7.47 -12.99
C ARG A 137 6.55 6.84 -12.29
N LEU A 138 6.32 7.24 -11.03
CA LEU A 138 5.11 6.92 -10.27
C LEU A 138 4.36 8.19 -9.90
N TYR A 139 3.04 8.06 -9.78
CA TYR A 139 2.14 9.08 -9.28
C TYR A 139 1.49 8.61 -7.97
N LEU A 140 1.08 9.53 -7.14
CA LEU A 140 0.17 9.33 -6.02
C LEU A 140 -0.71 10.56 -5.84
N TRP A 141 -1.80 10.42 -5.11
CA TRP A 141 -2.57 11.56 -4.64
C TRP A 141 -2.85 11.41 -3.14
N THR A 142 -3.04 12.56 -2.48
CA THR A 142 -3.31 12.60 -1.04
C THR A 142 -4.12 13.83 -0.68
N HIS A 143 -4.96 13.71 0.36
CA HIS A 143 -5.65 14.86 0.97
C HIS A 143 -4.82 15.49 2.11
N SER A 144 -3.92 14.75 2.77
CA SER A 144 -3.33 15.22 4.04
C SER A 144 -1.86 14.87 4.26
N ALA A 145 -1.27 13.97 3.45
CA ALA A 145 0.06 13.43 3.72
C ALA A 145 1.18 14.02 2.85
N GLU A 146 0.96 15.17 2.21
CA GLU A 146 1.94 15.84 1.33
C GLU A 146 3.33 15.97 1.98
N GLY A 147 3.36 16.38 3.25
CA GLY A 147 4.63 16.57 3.97
C GLY A 147 5.43 15.28 4.14
N LEU A 148 4.78 14.13 4.27
CA LEU A 148 5.44 12.83 4.31
C LEU A 148 6.07 12.51 2.95
N TYR A 149 5.30 12.66 1.88
CA TYR A 149 5.76 12.32 0.52
C TYR A 149 6.88 13.26 0.04
N ARG A 150 6.81 14.55 0.37
CA ARG A 150 7.91 15.49 0.08
C ARG A 150 9.24 15.05 0.72
N LYS A 151 9.21 14.60 1.97
CA LYS A 151 10.41 14.05 2.65
C LYS A 151 10.98 12.80 1.98
N LEU A 152 10.14 12.08 1.24
CA LEU A 152 10.53 10.88 0.47
C LEU A 152 10.90 11.20 -0.99
N GLY A 153 11.03 12.48 -1.35
CA GLY A 153 11.48 12.91 -2.68
C GLY A 153 10.36 13.10 -3.71
N TRP A 154 9.10 12.99 -3.31
CA TRP A 154 7.97 13.23 -4.21
C TRP A 154 7.75 14.71 -4.44
N GLN A 155 7.38 15.08 -5.66
CA GLN A 155 7.15 16.45 -6.11
C GLN A 155 5.68 16.65 -6.44
N VAL A 156 5.15 17.82 -6.11
CA VAL A 156 3.76 18.20 -6.45
C VAL A 156 3.65 18.41 -7.94
N VAL A 157 2.65 17.79 -8.56
CA VAL A 157 2.24 17.99 -9.96
C VAL A 157 1.13 19.02 -10.03
N GLU A 158 0.08 18.82 -9.22
CA GLU A 158 -1.08 19.70 -9.20
C GLU A 158 -1.87 19.59 -7.89
N ARG A 159 -2.80 20.52 -7.71
CA ARG A 159 -3.82 20.51 -6.66
C ARG A 159 -5.18 20.67 -7.34
N SER A 160 -6.12 19.83 -6.97
CA SER A 160 -7.47 19.85 -7.53
C SER A 160 -8.50 19.43 -6.49
N ASP A 161 -9.75 19.79 -6.70
CA ASP A 161 -10.83 19.19 -5.93
C ASP A 161 -11.03 17.72 -6.36
N TYR A 162 -11.10 16.84 -5.38
CA TYR A 162 -11.40 15.44 -5.59
C TYR A 162 -12.31 14.96 -4.47
N PHE A 163 -13.56 14.67 -4.82
CA PHE A 163 -14.62 14.32 -3.87
C PHE A 163 -14.89 15.42 -2.81
N GLY A 164 -14.87 16.70 -3.22
CA GLY A 164 -15.16 17.83 -2.35
C GLY A 164 -14.06 18.20 -1.35
N LYS A 165 -12.86 17.67 -1.55
CA LYS A 165 -11.67 17.97 -0.75
C LYS A 165 -10.48 18.25 -1.67
N GLU A 166 -9.59 19.16 -1.25
CA GLU A 166 -8.34 19.36 -1.99
C GLU A 166 -7.52 18.07 -2.00
N ALA A 167 -7.17 17.60 -3.18
CA ALA A 167 -6.23 16.52 -3.40
C ALA A 167 -4.94 17.06 -4.03
N VAL A 168 -3.81 16.61 -3.51
CA VAL A 168 -2.48 16.93 -4.04
C VAL A 168 -2.00 15.73 -4.83
N VAL A 169 -1.84 15.90 -6.14
CA VAL A 169 -1.23 14.89 -7.02
C VAL A 169 0.28 15.09 -6.98
N MET A 170 1.01 14.03 -6.75
CA MET A 170 2.45 14.05 -6.65
C MET A 170 3.08 12.99 -7.55
N GLN A 171 4.33 13.22 -7.94
CA GLN A 171 5.11 12.29 -8.75
C GLN A 171 6.50 12.06 -8.17
N ILE A 172 7.10 10.94 -8.54
CA ILE A 172 8.51 10.66 -8.36
C ILE A 172 9.10 10.07 -9.64
N ASP A 173 10.18 10.67 -10.13
CA ASP A 173 10.96 10.11 -11.24
C ASP A 173 11.90 9.03 -10.71
N LEU A 174 11.84 7.85 -11.30
CA LEU A 174 12.62 6.68 -10.89
C LEU A 174 13.89 6.48 -11.72
N GLY A 175 14.07 7.32 -12.75
CA GLY A 175 15.18 7.25 -13.70
C GLY A 175 14.94 6.22 -14.81
N ARG A 176 15.54 6.46 -15.98
CA ARG A 176 15.72 5.41 -17.00
C ARG A 176 16.98 4.63 -16.63
N GLN A 177 16.88 3.36 -16.35
CA GLN A 177 18.05 2.46 -16.36
C GLN A 177 18.41 2.13 -17.80
#